data_0d8d4eae36e5be5c17e2f2e8c7326fd3
#
_entry.id   0d8d4eae36e5be5c17e2f2e8c7326fd3
#
_cell.length_a   1.000
_cell.length_b   1.000
_cell.length_c   1.000
_cell.angle_alpha   90.00
_cell.angle_beta   90.00
_cell.angle_gamma   90.00
#
_symmetry.space_group_name_H-M   'P 1'
#
loop_
_entity.id
_entity.type
_entity.pdbx_description
1 polymer ?
#
loop_
_entity_poly.entity_id
_entity_poly.type
_entity_poly.pdbx_seq_one_letter_code
_entity_poly.pdbx_strand_id
1 'polypeptide(L)'
;MVPEYAEKVTGHGQAEDIGRKALLTESLDIFKFQQETAHKNGLKTTIQMTYASLFNEEAVSLAKEHHEKYGDEIALSLLGLPCTEFREKYKTKDFCIWMFSMEDKKNIVDDVFGKFHDIFGFYPVSTGSYYMDAELTNYIKEKYPSVKCAVATCWEEGPKAYHTCNNSWYTLFDGGPWNPWIPSKQNTHAPAANEAEDSGIVAIPHLSRDLLACYDGNGSNFGTHPQNVLRGMIYDSKTWEYPYLYNLIDQYRHLAKFNNGYSYNMMFVGPGWLNKMGRWEAPYELLKKSYEDGMKYYGDLKKEGKLTDMTMAEFADYYRQKKTYTEPECALWRDILYGSDKQLFWYCDPFMRACVNTVSYTHLTLPTTSR
;
A
#
# COMPACT_ATOMS: atom_id res chain seq x y z
N MET A 1 -5.52 3.35 -15.02
CA MET A 1 -5.49 4.62 -14.32
C MET A 1 -6.04 5.67 -15.21
N VAL A 2 -6.67 6.68 -14.69
CA VAL A 2 -7.66 7.35 -15.47
C VAL A 2 -7.54 8.83 -15.35
N PRO A 3 -7.74 9.50 -16.47
CA PRO A 3 -7.65 10.94 -16.58
C PRO A 3 -8.39 11.71 -15.49
N GLU A 4 -9.54 11.24 -15.13
CA GLU A 4 -10.44 11.94 -14.21
C GLU A 4 -10.13 11.71 -12.72
N TYR A 5 -9.25 10.78 -12.41
CA TYR A 5 -8.79 10.54 -11.04
C TYR A 5 -8.18 11.78 -10.41
N ALA A 6 -7.60 12.62 -11.22
CA ALA A 6 -6.94 13.82 -10.74
C ALA A 6 -7.86 15.03 -10.57
N GLU A 7 -9.15 14.90 -10.83
CA GLU A 7 -10.06 15.99 -10.51
C GLU A 7 -10.27 16.09 -9.00
N LYS A 8 -9.58 17.04 -8.42
CA LYS A 8 -9.79 17.56 -7.06
C LYS A 8 -9.93 16.54 -5.94
N VAL A 9 -8.83 15.99 -5.55
CA VAL A 9 -8.67 15.37 -4.24
C VAL A 9 -8.56 16.49 -3.20
N THR A 10 -9.67 16.88 -2.60
CA THR A 10 -9.66 17.86 -1.52
C THR A 10 -8.81 17.36 -0.37
N GLY A 11 -7.94 18.20 0.13
CA GLY A 11 -6.94 17.84 1.14
C GLY A 11 -5.53 17.60 0.60
N HIS A 12 -5.39 17.37 -0.71
CA HIS A 12 -4.11 17.32 -1.40
C HIS A 12 -4.04 18.36 -2.54
N GLY A 13 -4.67 19.48 -2.33
CA GLY A 13 -5.02 20.48 -3.35
C GLY A 13 -3.94 20.95 -4.32
N GLN A 14 -2.67 20.72 -4.04
CA GLN A 14 -1.58 21.04 -4.96
C GLN A 14 -1.26 19.90 -5.94
N ALA A 15 -1.70 18.71 -5.64
CA ALA A 15 -1.44 17.54 -6.48
C ALA A 15 -2.45 17.36 -7.61
N GLU A 16 -3.56 18.06 -7.54
CA GLU A 16 -4.69 17.85 -8.43
C GLU A 16 -4.42 18.24 -9.86
N ASP A 17 -3.91 19.44 -10.09
CA ASP A 17 -3.67 19.90 -11.45
C ASP A 17 -2.49 19.17 -12.10
N ILE A 18 -1.46 18.86 -11.33
CA ILE A 18 -0.30 18.12 -11.81
C ILE A 18 -0.67 16.67 -12.07
N GLY A 19 -1.37 16.03 -11.11
CA GLY A 19 -1.84 14.66 -11.25
C GLY A 19 -2.80 14.50 -12.43
N ARG A 20 -3.73 15.44 -12.63
CA ARG A 20 -4.68 15.42 -13.74
C ARG A 20 -3.98 15.50 -15.09
N LYS A 21 -3.04 16.42 -15.26
CA LYS A 21 -2.28 16.55 -16.50
C LYS A 21 -1.47 15.30 -16.80
N ALA A 22 -0.83 14.73 -15.81
CA ALA A 22 -0.06 13.51 -15.94
C ALA A 22 -0.94 12.31 -16.34
N LEU A 23 -2.07 12.16 -15.67
CA LEU A 23 -3.00 11.06 -15.97
C LEU A 23 -3.63 11.22 -17.37
N LEU A 24 -3.90 12.44 -17.80
CA LEU A 24 -4.45 12.72 -19.13
C LEU A 24 -3.47 12.48 -20.27
N THR A 25 -2.18 12.72 -20.04
CA THR A 25 -1.19 12.78 -21.12
C THR A 25 -0.16 11.67 -21.11
N GLU A 26 0.16 11.09 -19.96
CA GLU A 26 1.33 10.23 -19.78
C GLU A 26 1.06 8.94 -18.97
N SER A 27 -0.13 8.76 -18.42
CA SER A 27 -0.36 7.70 -17.42
C SER A 27 -0.18 6.29 -17.98
N LEU A 28 -0.60 6.01 -19.20
CA LEU A 28 -0.45 4.68 -19.80
C LEU A 28 0.99 4.41 -20.24
N ASP A 29 1.71 5.40 -20.73
CA ASP A 29 3.13 5.23 -21.06
C ASP A 29 3.97 4.96 -19.80
N ILE A 30 3.65 5.65 -18.71
CA ILE A 30 4.31 5.40 -17.43
C ILE A 30 3.92 4.03 -16.88
N PHE A 31 2.65 3.65 -16.98
CA PHE A 31 2.21 2.32 -16.60
C PHE A 31 2.94 1.23 -17.42
N LYS A 32 3.01 1.36 -18.73
CA LYS A 32 3.79 0.47 -19.61
C LYS A 32 5.25 0.38 -19.16
N PHE A 33 5.89 1.52 -18.93
CA PHE A 33 7.25 1.57 -18.40
C PHE A 33 7.42 0.81 -17.07
N GLN A 34 6.48 0.98 -16.13
CA GLN A 34 6.51 0.27 -14.86
C GLN A 34 6.43 -1.25 -15.06
N GLN A 35 5.48 -1.70 -15.87
CA GLN A 35 5.28 -3.12 -16.15
C GLN A 35 6.48 -3.74 -16.89
N GLU A 36 6.96 -3.09 -17.94
CA GLU A 36 8.12 -3.53 -18.69
C GLU A 36 9.35 -3.65 -17.79
N THR A 37 9.55 -2.69 -16.90
CA THR A 37 10.68 -2.70 -15.97
C THR A 37 10.57 -3.85 -14.97
N ALA A 38 9.38 -4.11 -14.41
CA ALA A 38 9.16 -5.24 -13.51
C ALA A 38 9.39 -6.59 -14.25
N HIS A 39 8.76 -6.77 -15.40
CA HIS A 39 8.86 -8.02 -16.17
C HIS A 39 10.28 -8.28 -16.71
N LYS A 40 11.00 -7.25 -17.12
CA LYS A 40 12.42 -7.35 -17.51
C LYS A 40 13.29 -7.92 -16.39
N ASN A 41 12.93 -7.67 -15.16
CA ASN A 41 13.58 -8.19 -13.96
C ASN A 41 12.98 -9.51 -13.45
N GLY A 42 12.04 -10.10 -14.19
CA GLY A 42 11.39 -11.37 -13.85
C GLY A 42 10.40 -11.29 -12.70
N LEU A 43 9.85 -10.11 -12.44
CA LEU A 43 8.89 -9.86 -11.36
C LEU A 43 7.46 -9.83 -11.90
N LYS A 44 6.53 -10.38 -11.14
CA LYS A 44 5.09 -10.20 -11.32
C LYS A 44 4.63 -8.93 -10.62
N THR A 45 3.47 -8.43 -11.03
CA THR A 45 2.84 -7.25 -10.41
C THR A 45 1.40 -7.53 -10.01
N THR A 46 0.87 -6.71 -9.12
CA THR A 46 -0.57 -6.59 -8.88
C THR A 46 -1.04 -5.25 -9.45
N ILE A 47 -1.84 -5.32 -10.49
CA ILE A 47 -2.39 -4.16 -11.19
C ILE A 47 -3.67 -3.74 -10.50
N GLN A 48 -3.62 -2.68 -9.70
CA GLN A 48 -4.80 -2.16 -9.04
C GLN A 48 -5.57 -1.22 -9.97
N MET A 49 -6.61 -1.74 -10.62
CA MET A 49 -7.51 -0.96 -11.43
C MET A 49 -8.33 -0.01 -10.55
N THR A 50 -8.42 1.25 -10.92
CA THR A 50 -9.37 2.19 -10.31
C THR A 50 -10.72 2.08 -11.01
N TYR A 51 -11.81 2.51 -10.35
CA TYR A 51 -13.13 2.52 -10.98
C TYR A 51 -13.12 3.22 -12.34
N ALA A 52 -12.50 4.37 -12.38
CA ALA A 52 -12.35 5.14 -13.60
C ALA A 52 -11.53 4.39 -14.69
N SER A 53 -10.50 3.60 -14.37
CA SER A 53 -9.74 2.83 -15.37
C SER A 53 -10.56 1.69 -16.01
N LEU A 54 -11.66 1.29 -15.37
CA LEU A 54 -12.57 0.31 -15.93
C LEU A 54 -13.38 0.82 -17.14
N PHE A 55 -13.38 2.13 -17.37
CA PHE A 55 -13.99 2.76 -18.54
C PHE A 55 -12.97 3.09 -19.65
N ASN A 56 -11.70 2.78 -19.44
CA ASN A 56 -10.65 2.98 -20.42
C ASN A 56 -10.28 1.63 -21.09
N GLU A 57 -10.69 1.47 -22.34
CA GLU A 57 -10.50 0.22 -23.09
C GLU A 57 -9.01 -0.15 -23.24
N GLU A 58 -8.13 0.83 -23.43
CA GLU A 58 -6.69 0.57 -23.53
C GLU A 58 -6.11 0.08 -22.19
N ALA A 59 -6.51 0.69 -21.07
CA ALA A 59 -6.09 0.25 -19.75
C ALA A 59 -6.58 -1.17 -19.41
N VAL A 60 -7.83 -1.47 -19.75
CA VAL A 60 -8.41 -2.82 -19.60
C VAL A 60 -7.68 -3.84 -20.46
N SER A 61 -7.42 -3.50 -21.73
CA SER A 61 -6.70 -4.38 -22.65
C SER A 61 -5.28 -4.69 -22.16
N LEU A 62 -4.55 -3.68 -21.72
CA LEU A 62 -3.21 -3.85 -21.14
C LEU A 62 -3.24 -4.71 -19.88
N ALA A 63 -4.19 -4.51 -18.98
CA ALA A 63 -4.31 -5.33 -17.78
C ALA A 63 -4.54 -6.81 -18.13
N LYS A 64 -5.43 -7.10 -19.10
CA LYS A 64 -5.66 -8.47 -19.60
C LYS A 64 -4.41 -9.07 -20.24
N GLU A 65 -3.73 -8.32 -21.12
CA GLU A 65 -2.49 -8.77 -21.77
C GLU A 65 -1.43 -9.13 -20.73
N HIS A 66 -1.20 -8.28 -19.75
CA HIS A 66 -0.21 -8.52 -18.71
C HIS A 66 -0.58 -9.71 -17.81
N HIS A 67 -1.86 -9.85 -17.49
CA HIS A 67 -2.37 -11.02 -16.76
C HIS A 67 -2.08 -12.34 -17.52
N GLU A 68 -2.45 -12.39 -18.80
CA GLU A 68 -2.29 -13.58 -19.63
C GLU A 68 -0.81 -13.93 -19.89
N LYS A 69 0.00 -12.90 -20.13
CA LYS A 69 1.39 -13.10 -20.57
C LYS A 69 2.37 -13.31 -19.41
N TYR A 70 2.16 -12.63 -18.29
CA TYR A 70 3.14 -12.61 -17.20
C TYR A 70 2.59 -13.17 -15.87
N GLY A 71 1.30 -13.45 -15.80
CA GLY A 71 0.65 -13.91 -14.58
C GLY A 71 0.45 -12.79 -13.55
N ASP A 72 0.40 -11.55 -14.00
CA ASP A 72 0.08 -10.41 -13.15
C ASP A 72 -1.33 -10.54 -12.59
N GLU A 73 -1.53 -10.13 -11.37
CA GLU A 73 -2.86 -10.09 -10.77
C GLU A 73 -3.59 -8.83 -11.20
N ILE A 74 -4.86 -8.96 -11.59
CA ILE A 74 -5.76 -7.82 -11.77
C ILE A 74 -6.56 -7.65 -10.48
N ALA A 75 -6.30 -6.55 -9.78
CA ALA A 75 -6.95 -6.17 -8.54
C ALA A 75 -7.79 -4.90 -8.73
N LEU A 76 -8.61 -4.57 -7.75
CA LEU A 76 -9.49 -3.42 -7.78
C LEU A 76 -9.20 -2.47 -6.62
N SER A 77 -8.89 -1.22 -6.93
CA SER A 77 -8.72 -0.18 -5.93
C SER A 77 -10.02 0.57 -5.68
N LEU A 78 -10.39 0.72 -4.42
CA LEU A 78 -11.46 1.62 -3.96
C LEU A 78 -10.96 3.06 -3.74
N LEU A 79 -9.69 3.30 -4.04
CA LEU A 79 -9.12 4.62 -4.19
C LEU A 79 -9.31 5.07 -5.64
N GLY A 80 -9.58 6.33 -5.88
CA GLY A 80 -9.78 6.81 -7.25
C GLY A 80 -11.13 6.41 -7.85
N LEU A 81 -12.16 6.58 -7.08
CA LEU A 81 -13.55 6.42 -7.53
C LEU A 81 -14.01 7.49 -8.53
N PRO A 82 -13.57 8.78 -8.44
CA PRO A 82 -14.17 9.84 -9.24
C PRO A 82 -13.83 9.70 -10.71
N CYS A 83 -14.88 9.60 -11.45
CA CYS A 83 -14.95 9.74 -12.91
C CYS A 83 -16.30 10.35 -13.25
N THR A 84 -16.54 10.66 -14.50
CA THR A 84 -17.82 11.24 -14.96
C THR A 84 -19.00 10.34 -14.55
N GLU A 85 -18.88 9.06 -14.80
CA GLU A 85 -19.92 8.06 -14.48
C GLU A 85 -20.21 7.99 -12.98
N PHE A 86 -19.18 8.04 -12.14
CA PHE A 86 -19.35 8.05 -10.69
C PHE A 86 -20.12 9.30 -10.22
N ARG A 87 -19.71 10.47 -10.71
CA ARG A 87 -20.34 11.74 -10.35
C ARG A 87 -21.78 11.85 -10.83
N GLU A 88 -22.04 11.38 -12.03
CA GLU A 88 -23.40 11.35 -12.57
C GLU A 88 -24.31 10.45 -11.78
N LYS A 89 -23.80 9.29 -11.34
CA LYS A 89 -24.57 8.33 -10.56
C LYS A 89 -24.82 8.78 -9.13
N TYR A 90 -23.77 9.18 -8.42
CA TYR A 90 -23.85 9.47 -6.98
C TYR A 90 -24.11 10.94 -6.66
N LYS A 91 -24.10 11.83 -7.66
CA LYS A 91 -24.35 13.28 -7.52
C LYS A 91 -23.50 13.95 -6.42
N THR A 92 -22.28 13.49 -6.25
CA THR A 92 -21.37 13.88 -5.18
C THR A 92 -20.08 14.49 -5.71
N LYS A 93 -19.43 15.28 -4.86
CA LYS A 93 -18.03 15.72 -5.04
C LYS A 93 -17.05 14.87 -4.25
N ASP A 94 -17.54 14.03 -3.35
CA ASP A 94 -16.72 13.11 -2.58
C ASP A 94 -16.16 12.03 -3.48
N PHE A 95 -14.96 11.56 -3.17
CA PHE A 95 -14.22 10.69 -4.07
C PHE A 95 -13.49 9.56 -3.36
N CYS A 96 -13.51 9.53 -2.03
CA CYS A 96 -12.90 8.49 -1.24
C CYS A 96 -13.98 7.67 -0.56
N ILE A 97 -13.87 6.35 -0.62
CA ILE A 97 -14.88 5.45 -0.07
C ILE A 97 -15.21 5.73 1.40
N TRP A 98 -14.23 6.16 2.20
CA TRP A 98 -14.42 6.47 3.62
C TRP A 98 -15.22 7.76 3.91
N MET A 99 -15.49 8.58 2.90
CA MET A 99 -16.25 9.82 3.05
C MET A 99 -17.76 9.61 2.99
N PHE A 100 -18.19 8.42 2.64
CA PHE A 100 -19.59 8.08 2.43
C PHE A 100 -20.22 7.43 3.67
N SER A 101 -21.55 7.45 3.74
CA SER A 101 -22.31 6.65 4.70
C SER A 101 -22.03 5.16 4.48
N MET A 102 -22.28 4.32 5.49
CA MET A 102 -22.06 2.89 5.32
C MET A 102 -22.94 2.27 4.24
N GLU A 103 -24.17 2.75 4.11
CA GLU A 103 -25.09 2.34 3.04
C GLU A 103 -24.53 2.67 1.67
N ASP A 104 -24.06 3.91 1.50
CA ASP A 104 -23.45 4.34 0.24
C ASP A 104 -22.14 3.59 -0.05
N LYS A 105 -21.31 3.35 0.96
CA LYS A 105 -20.09 2.53 0.83
C LYS A 105 -20.42 1.14 0.26
N LYS A 106 -21.42 0.47 0.79
CA LYS A 106 -21.87 -0.85 0.31
C LYS A 106 -22.36 -0.79 -1.13
N ASN A 107 -23.19 0.21 -1.45
CA ASN A 107 -23.69 0.40 -2.81
C ASN A 107 -22.55 0.71 -3.80
N ILE A 108 -21.59 1.55 -3.43
CA ILE A 108 -20.42 1.87 -4.24
C ILE A 108 -19.56 0.63 -4.47
N VAL A 109 -19.29 -0.15 -3.43
CA VAL A 109 -18.54 -1.41 -3.58
C VAL A 109 -19.24 -2.34 -4.56
N ASP A 110 -20.56 -2.51 -4.45
CA ASP A 110 -21.33 -3.37 -5.35
C ASP A 110 -21.23 -2.92 -6.80
N ASP A 111 -21.32 -1.63 -7.05
CA ASP A 111 -21.19 -1.08 -8.39
C ASP A 111 -19.80 -1.28 -8.98
N VAL A 112 -18.79 -0.99 -8.18
CA VAL A 112 -17.39 -1.05 -8.63
C VAL A 112 -16.97 -2.50 -8.87
N PHE A 113 -17.36 -3.42 -7.96
CA PHE A 113 -17.10 -4.85 -8.10
C PHE A 113 -17.93 -5.47 -9.23
N GLY A 114 -19.18 -5.05 -9.39
CA GLY A 114 -20.02 -5.46 -10.51
C GLY A 114 -19.42 -5.04 -11.85
N LYS A 115 -19.01 -3.77 -11.98
CA LYS A 115 -18.34 -3.28 -13.20
C LYS A 115 -17.05 -4.04 -13.50
N PHE A 116 -16.25 -4.33 -12.47
CA PHE A 116 -15.03 -5.14 -12.62
C PHE A 116 -15.38 -6.56 -13.14
N HIS A 117 -16.37 -7.20 -12.54
CA HIS A 117 -16.83 -8.52 -12.95
C HIS A 117 -17.33 -8.54 -14.40
N ASP A 118 -18.11 -7.55 -14.81
CA ASP A 118 -18.63 -7.44 -16.19
C ASP A 118 -17.49 -7.37 -17.23
N ILE A 119 -16.34 -6.78 -16.85
CA ILE A 119 -15.20 -6.60 -17.74
C ILE A 119 -14.28 -7.83 -17.76
N PHE A 120 -14.00 -8.40 -16.60
CA PHE A 120 -13.00 -9.45 -16.44
C PHE A 120 -13.59 -10.85 -16.30
N GLY A 121 -14.88 -10.98 -16.00
CA GLY A 121 -15.56 -12.26 -15.83
C GLY A 121 -15.36 -12.92 -14.46
N PHE A 122 -14.68 -12.23 -13.53
CA PHE A 122 -14.47 -12.68 -12.15
C PHE A 122 -14.48 -11.47 -11.20
N TYR A 123 -14.74 -11.72 -9.91
CA TYR A 123 -14.59 -10.70 -8.88
C TYR A 123 -13.14 -10.53 -8.47
N PRO A 124 -12.71 -9.33 -8.04
CA PRO A 124 -11.34 -9.12 -7.62
C PRO A 124 -10.97 -10.00 -6.41
N VAL A 125 -9.76 -10.52 -6.41
CA VAL A 125 -9.21 -11.28 -5.27
C VAL A 125 -8.44 -10.39 -4.30
N SER A 126 -8.04 -9.21 -4.75
CA SER A 126 -7.41 -8.18 -3.94
C SER A 126 -8.06 -6.83 -4.19
N THR A 127 -8.16 -6.04 -3.12
CA THR A 127 -8.72 -4.69 -3.18
C THR A 127 -7.91 -3.73 -2.32
N GLY A 128 -8.38 -2.52 -2.13
CA GLY A 128 -7.76 -1.58 -1.20
C GLY A 128 -8.28 -0.16 -1.31
N SER A 129 -7.98 0.59 -0.25
CA SER A 129 -8.24 2.02 -0.15
C SER A 129 -7.21 2.63 0.80
N TYR A 130 -7.26 3.93 1.05
CA TYR A 130 -6.45 4.52 2.12
C TYR A 130 -6.94 4.11 3.51
N TYR A 131 -8.24 3.94 3.64
CA TYR A 131 -8.90 3.56 4.89
C TYR A 131 -9.84 2.41 4.64
N MET A 132 -9.79 1.44 5.55
CA MET A 132 -10.67 0.28 5.54
C MET A 132 -11.24 0.11 6.96
N ASP A 133 -12.51 0.38 7.13
CA ASP A 133 -13.21 0.14 8.39
C ASP A 133 -13.71 -1.31 8.52
N ALA A 134 -14.01 -1.73 9.74
CA ALA A 134 -14.38 -3.10 10.04
C ALA A 134 -15.70 -3.51 9.36
N GLU A 135 -16.71 -2.64 9.37
CA GLU A 135 -18.01 -2.96 8.78
C GLU A 135 -17.92 -3.15 7.27
N LEU A 136 -17.19 -2.24 6.59
CA LEU A 136 -16.98 -2.35 5.15
C LEU A 136 -16.15 -3.59 4.79
N THR A 137 -15.11 -3.87 5.56
CA THR A 137 -14.24 -5.03 5.36
C THR A 137 -15.02 -6.33 5.48
N ASN A 138 -15.86 -6.44 6.52
CA ASN A 138 -16.73 -7.60 6.73
C ASN A 138 -17.76 -7.75 5.59
N TYR A 139 -18.39 -6.65 5.19
CA TYR A 139 -19.33 -6.65 4.06
C TYR A 139 -18.69 -7.14 2.77
N ILE A 140 -17.49 -6.64 2.45
CA ILE A 140 -16.75 -7.09 1.26
C ILE A 140 -16.48 -8.58 1.35
N LYS A 141 -16.00 -9.08 2.48
CA LYS A 141 -15.70 -10.50 2.61
C LYS A 141 -16.92 -11.40 2.56
N GLU A 142 -18.02 -10.99 3.17
CA GLU A 142 -19.27 -11.73 3.17
C GLU A 142 -19.87 -11.83 1.77
N LYS A 143 -19.95 -10.72 1.06
CA LYS A 143 -20.56 -10.64 -0.25
C LYS A 143 -19.66 -11.13 -1.38
N TYR A 144 -18.37 -10.89 -1.25
CA TYR A 144 -17.33 -11.24 -2.25
C TYR A 144 -16.26 -12.14 -1.61
N PRO A 145 -16.59 -13.42 -1.36
CA PRO A 145 -15.71 -14.33 -0.64
C PRO A 145 -14.37 -14.61 -1.37
N SER A 146 -14.30 -14.30 -2.67
CA SER A 146 -13.05 -14.36 -3.43
C SER A 146 -11.98 -13.40 -2.93
N VAL A 147 -12.34 -12.30 -2.27
CA VAL A 147 -11.38 -11.33 -1.75
C VAL A 147 -10.54 -11.96 -0.64
N LYS A 148 -9.23 -11.97 -0.84
CA LYS A 148 -8.24 -12.56 0.07
C LYS A 148 -7.47 -11.51 0.86
N CYS A 149 -7.23 -10.36 0.25
CA CYS A 149 -6.49 -9.28 0.90
C CYS A 149 -6.96 -7.91 0.48
N ALA A 150 -6.59 -6.94 1.30
CA ALA A 150 -6.78 -5.54 0.99
C ALA A 150 -5.55 -4.73 1.41
N VAL A 151 -5.18 -3.75 0.58
CA VAL A 151 -4.12 -2.80 0.89
C VAL A 151 -4.72 -1.50 1.40
N ALA A 152 -4.16 -0.97 2.48
CA ALA A 152 -4.52 0.34 2.98
C ALA A 152 -3.32 1.08 3.56
N THR A 153 -3.36 2.40 3.51
CA THR A 153 -2.37 3.24 4.18
C THR A 153 -2.61 3.25 5.68
N CYS A 154 -3.88 3.36 6.05
CA CYS A 154 -4.35 3.32 7.42
C CYS A 154 -5.57 2.41 7.53
N TRP A 155 -5.66 1.74 8.66
CA TRP A 155 -6.77 0.86 9.01
C TRP A 155 -7.55 1.44 10.19
N GLU A 156 -7.60 2.74 10.29
CA GLU A 156 -8.38 3.46 11.28
C GLU A 156 -9.77 3.78 10.79
N GLU A 157 -10.67 4.01 11.71
CA GLU A 157 -12.07 4.31 11.41
C GLU A 157 -12.38 5.78 11.57
N GLY A 158 -13.11 6.33 10.62
CA GLY A 158 -13.75 7.62 10.73
C GLY A 158 -12.89 8.84 10.40
N PRO A 159 -13.47 10.03 10.52
CA PRO A 159 -12.86 11.29 10.08
C PRO A 159 -11.58 11.67 10.81
N LYS A 160 -11.42 11.25 12.06
CA LYS A 160 -10.23 11.53 12.86
C LYS A 160 -8.99 10.88 12.24
N ALA A 161 -9.13 9.63 11.85
CA ALA A 161 -8.08 8.90 11.16
C ALA A 161 -7.71 9.57 9.83
N TYR A 162 -8.70 10.01 9.07
CA TYR A 162 -8.47 10.73 7.83
C TYR A 162 -7.59 11.97 8.03
N HIS A 163 -7.91 12.80 9.00
CA HIS A 163 -7.13 14.00 9.27
C HIS A 163 -5.70 13.69 9.69
N THR A 164 -5.51 12.72 10.53
CA THR A 164 -4.18 12.28 10.95
C THR A 164 -3.37 11.77 9.78
N CYS A 165 -3.91 10.87 9.00
CA CYS A 165 -3.23 10.29 7.85
C CYS A 165 -3.00 11.26 6.71
N ASN A 166 -3.83 12.25 6.52
CA ASN A 166 -3.65 13.27 5.50
C ASN A 166 -2.29 13.98 5.62
N ASN A 167 -1.79 14.11 6.84
CA ASN A 167 -0.49 14.73 7.10
C ASN A 167 0.67 13.73 7.09
N SER A 168 0.42 12.47 7.39
CA SER A 168 1.49 11.56 7.76
C SER A 168 1.46 10.18 7.11
N TRP A 169 0.31 9.69 6.66
CA TRP A 169 0.19 8.35 6.09
C TRP A 169 0.66 7.23 7.05
N TYR A 170 0.36 7.38 8.33
CA TYR A 170 0.96 6.56 9.38
C TYR A 170 0.07 5.42 9.85
N THR A 171 0.26 4.25 9.34
CA THR A 171 -0.22 3.05 10.02
C THR A 171 0.43 2.88 11.40
N LEU A 172 1.68 3.34 11.55
CA LEU A 172 2.44 3.18 12.79
C LEU A 172 1.86 3.93 13.99
N PHE A 173 1.34 5.13 13.76
CA PHE A 173 0.86 5.99 14.84
C PHE A 173 -0.65 5.99 14.96
N ASP A 174 -1.34 5.78 13.85
CA ASP A 174 -2.77 5.91 13.77
C ASP A 174 -3.53 4.58 13.99
N GLY A 175 -2.86 3.54 14.27
CA GLY A 175 -3.42 2.21 14.47
C GLY A 175 -2.72 1.16 13.62
N GLY A 176 -3.22 -0.03 13.57
CA GLY A 176 -2.73 -1.14 12.78
C GLY A 176 -1.25 -1.52 12.92
N PRO A 177 -0.90 -2.73 12.67
CA PRO A 177 0.50 -3.16 12.55
C PRO A 177 1.21 -2.51 11.35
N TRP A 178 2.53 -2.41 11.44
CA TRP A 178 3.38 -2.02 10.31
C TRP A 178 3.62 -3.16 9.29
N ASN A 179 3.40 -4.39 9.71
CA ASN A 179 3.47 -5.60 8.90
C ASN A 179 2.06 -6.02 8.46
N PRO A 180 1.91 -6.91 7.48
CA PRO A 180 0.63 -7.55 7.20
C PRO A 180 0.04 -8.25 8.41
N TRP A 181 -1.29 -8.26 8.52
CA TRP A 181 -2.01 -8.95 9.58
C TRP A 181 -3.38 -9.42 9.11
N ILE A 182 -4.05 -10.22 9.91
CA ILE A 182 -5.45 -10.59 9.73
C ILE A 182 -6.27 -9.68 10.64
N PRO A 183 -7.03 -8.71 10.10
CA PRO A 183 -7.83 -7.81 10.92
C PRO A 183 -8.93 -8.53 11.71
N SER A 184 -9.20 -8.05 12.92
CA SER A 184 -10.38 -8.44 13.67
C SER A 184 -11.65 -7.91 12.98
N LYS A 185 -12.71 -8.72 12.98
CA LYS A 185 -14.05 -8.31 12.52
C LYS A 185 -14.62 -7.13 13.28
N GLN A 186 -14.13 -6.89 14.49
CA GLN A 186 -14.63 -5.81 15.35
C GLN A 186 -13.80 -4.53 15.25
N ASN A 187 -12.52 -4.68 14.92
CA ASN A 187 -11.58 -3.57 14.86
C ASN A 187 -10.45 -3.91 13.87
N THR A 188 -10.43 -3.26 12.72
CA THR A 188 -9.43 -3.51 11.69
C THR A 188 -8.00 -3.14 12.09
N HIS A 189 -7.81 -2.32 13.12
CA HIS A 189 -6.48 -2.01 13.67
C HIS A 189 -5.86 -3.17 14.44
N ALA A 190 -6.70 -3.97 15.07
CA ALA A 190 -6.25 -5.08 15.88
C ALA A 190 -6.13 -6.34 15.02
N PRO A 191 -5.04 -7.09 15.12
CA PRO A 191 -5.00 -8.46 14.63
C PRO A 191 -6.08 -9.31 15.31
N ALA A 192 -6.69 -10.23 14.56
CA ALA A 192 -7.63 -11.20 15.13
C ALA A 192 -6.92 -12.09 16.17
N ALA A 193 -7.54 -12.31 17.32
CA ALA A 193 -6.99 -13.15 18.38
C ALA A 193 -7.31 -14.65 18.18
N ASN A 194 -8.28 -14.96 17.34
CA ASN A 194 -8.77 -16.29 17.06
C ASN A 194 -9.58 -16.33 15.77
N GLU A 195 -9.98 -17.54 15.35
CA GLU A 195 -10.74 -17.75 14.12
C GLU A 195 -12.11 -17.04 14.11
N ALA A 196 -12.77 -16.91 15.24
CA ALA A 196 -14.07 -16.24 15.31
C ALA A 196 -13.97 -14.75 15.03
N GLU A 197 -12.84 -14.14 15.39
CA GLU A 197 -12.55 -12.73 15.13
C GLU A 197 -11.99 -12.46 13.72
N ASP A 198 -11.53 -13.49 13.02
CA ASP A 198 -10.87 -13.35 11.70
C ASP A 198 -11.81 -12.75 10.66
N SER A 199 -11.44 -11.59 10.11
CA SER A 199 -12.19 -10.92 9.04
C SER A 199 -12.21 -11.69 7.70
N GLY A 200 -11.39 -12.71 7.55
CA GLY A 200 -11.24 -13.45 6.30
C GLY A 200 -10.34 -12.76 5.27
N ILE A 201 -9.80 -11.59 5.56
CA ILE A 201 -8.96 -10.77 4.68
C ILE A 201 -7.57 -10.61 5.32
N VAL A 202 -6.52 -10.62 4.52
CA VAL A 202 -5.18 -10.21 4.95
C VAL A 202 -5.02 -8.71 4.68
N ALA A 203 -4.75 -7.94 5.72
CA ALA A 203 -4.43 -6.54 5.59
C ALA A 203 -2.96 -6.38 5.20
N ILE A 204 -2.71 -5.58 4.17
CA ILE A 204 -1.37 -5.28 3.67
C ILE A 204 -1.13 -3.77 3.82
N PRO A 205 -0.09 -3.34 4.55
CA PRO A 205 0.30 -1.93 4.57
C PRO A 205 0.61 -1.41 3.16
N HIS A 206 0.20 -0.19 2.89
CA HIS A 206 0.27 0.45 1.57
C HIS A 206 1.65 0.36 0.89
N LEU A 207 2.73 0.46 1.65
CA LEU A 207 4.11 0.27 1.19
C LEU A 207 5.03 -0.03 2.36
N SER A 208 6.17 -0.62 2.08
CA SER A 208 7.22 -0.82 3.08
C SER A 208 7.88 0.52 3.44
N ARG A 209 7.79 0.90 4.69
CA ARG A 209 8.28 2.19 5.21
C ARG A 209 9.56 2.03 6.01
N ASP A 210 10.31 3.11 6.13
CA ASP A 210 11.38 3.22 7.13
C ASP A 210 10.75 3.46 8.51
N LEU A 211 10.73 2.43 9.33
CA LEU A 211 10.02 2.45 10.62
C LEU A 211 10.65 3.42 11.61
N LEU A 212 11.96 3.65 11.52
CA LEU A 212 12.63 4.59 12.40
C LEU A 212 12.41 6.03 11.94
N ALA A 213 12.52 6.30 10.64
CA ALA A 213 12.20 7.61 10.10
C ALA A 213 10.72 7.99 10.38
N CYS A 214 9.82 7.04 10.29
CA CYS A 214 8.42 7.24 10.67
C CYS A 214 8.27 7.58 12.15
N TYR A 215 8.95 6.86 13.03
CA TYR A 215 8.96 7.15 14.47
C TYR A 215 9.46 8.55 14.78
N ASP A 216 10.46 9.02 14.05
CA ASP A 216 11.02 10.36 14.20
C ASP A 216 10.16 11.47 13.55
N GLY A 217 8.97 11.15 13.09
CA GLY A 217 8.03 12.12 12.52
C GLY A 217 8.16 12.36 11.02
N ASN A 218 8.98 11.57 10.32
CA ASN A 218 9.17 11.68 8.87
C ASN A 218 8.28 10.73 8.05
N GLY A 219 7.27 10.19 8.64
CA GLY A 219 6.44 9.05 8.25
C GLY A 219 6.16 8.79 6.80
N SER A 220 5.52 9.72 6.09
CA SER A 220 5.17 9.50 4.69
C SER A 220 6.35 9.69 3.72
N ASN A 221 7.45 10.24 4.19
CA ASN A 221 8.54 10.69 3.33
C ASN A 221 9.55 9.60 3.03
N PHE A 222 9.54 8.50 3.79
CA PHE A 222 10.53 7.42 3.68
C PHE A 222 9.85 6.06 3.54
N GLY A 223 10.23 5.36 2.51
CA GLY A 223 9.68 4.04 2.18
C GLY A 223 10.16 3.58 0.81
N THR A 224 9.69 2.43 0.36
CA THR A 224 10.10 1.83 -0.92
C THR A 224 9.58 2.56 -2.16
N HIS A 225 8.67 3.53 -2.00
CA HIS A 225 8.21 4.35 -3.11
C HIS A 225 9.37 5.17 -3.72
N PRO A 226 9.53 5.23 -5.05
CA PRO A 226 10.68 5.90 -5.70
C PRO A 226 10.94 7.33 -5.24
N GLN A 227 9.90 8.12 -5.01
CA GLN A 227 10.06 9.47 -4.48
C GLN A 227 10.56 9.52 -3.05
N ASN A 228 10.09 8.58 -2.21
CA ASN A 228 10.50 8.50 -0.82
C ASN A 228 11.96 8.06 -0.73
N VAL A 229 12.37 7.16 -1.61
CA VAL A 229 13.77 6.77 -1.78
C VAL A 229 14.63 7.97 -2.17
N LEU A 230 14.20 8.76 -3.15
CA LEU A 230 14.92 9.96 -3.56
C LEU A 230 15.03 10.98 -2.44
N ARG A 231 14.00 11.17 -1.62
CA ARG A 231 14.08 12.03 -0.43
C ARG A 231 15.15 11.56 0.53
N GLY A 232 15.10 10.27 0.90
CA GLY A 232 16.13 9.69 1.76
C GLY A 232 17.55 9.85 1.19
N MET A 233 17.71 9.64 -0.12
CA MET A 233 19.01 9.67 -0.77
C MET A 233 19.52 11.10 -1.03
N ILE A 234 18.67 12.00 -1.52
CA ILE A 234 19.10 13.32 -2.02
C ILE A 234 18.84 14.42 -1.02
N TYR A 235 17.62 14.51 -0.50
CA TYR A 235 17.21 15.68 0.28
C TYR A 235 17.58 15.58 1.75
N ASP A 236 17.49 14.40 2.33
CA ASP A 236 17.68 14.22 3.77
C ASP A 236 19.07 13.67 4.11
N SER A 237 19.57 12.66 3.40
CA SER A 237 20.94 12.16 3.59
C SER A 237 22.00 12.98 2.83
N LYS A 238 21.57 13.79 1.86
CA LYS A 238 22.43 14.60 0.98
C LYS A 238 23.45 13.77 0.19
N THR A 239 23.17 12.50 -0.03
CA THR A 239 24.02 11.62 -0.83
C THR A 239 23.18 10.81 -1.79
N TRP A 240 23.52 10.88 -3.07
CA TRP A 240 22.92 10.08 -4.13
C TRP A 240 23.41 8.64 -4.12
N GLU A 241 24.64 8.42 -3.74
CA GLU A 241 25.31 7.12 -3.80
C GLU A 241 24.97 6.23 -2.62
N TYR A 242 24.26 6.76 -1.62
CA TYR A 242 23.90 6.00 -0.45
C TYR A 242 22.87 4.91 -0.81
N PRO A 243 23.12 3.65 -0.49
CA PRO A 243 22.24 2.54 -0.88
C PRO A 243 20.96 2.44 -0.01
N TYR A 244 20.29 3.56 0.20
CA TYR A 244 19.13 3.66 1.09
C TYR A 244 18.05 2.65 0.75
N LEU A 245 17.66 2.55 -0.53
CA LEU A 245 16.62 1.61 -0.97
C LEU A 245 17.01 0.15 -0.66
N TYR A 246 18.25 -0.21 -0.92
CA TYR A 246 18.73 -1.58 -0.68
C TYR A 246 18.77 -1.89 0.81
N ASN A 247 19.25 -0.96 1.62
CA ASN A 247 19.27 -1.08 3.07
C ASN A 247 17.85 -1.16 3.65
N LEU A 248 16.91 -0.39 3.10
CA LEU A 248 15.50 -0.43 3.49
C LEU A 248 14.87 -1.80 3.20
N ILE A 249 15.06 -2.33 2.01
CA ILE A 249 14.59 -3.67 1.63
C ILE A 249 15.24 -4.74 2.51
N ASP A 250 16.53 -4.65 2.75
CA ASP A 250 17.27 -5.61 3.56
C ASP A 250 16.86 -5.59 5.04
N GLN A 251 16.48 -4.44 5.59
CA GLN A 251 15.91 -4.39 6.93
C GLN A 251 14.63 -5.23 7.02
N TYR A 252 13.71 -5.09 6.07
CA TYR A 252 12.50 -5.92 6.02
C TYR A 252 12.84 -7.40 5.90
N ARG A 253 13.78 -7.78 5.05
CA ARG A 253 14.20 -9.19 4.91
C ARG A 253 14.71 -9.78 6.23
N HIS A 254 15.42 -9.00 7.00
CA HIS A 254 15.94 -9.44 8.31
C HIS A 254 14.84 -9.67 9.36
N LEU A 255 13.63 -9.13 9.17
CA LEU A 255 12.52 -9.36 10.08
C LEU A 255 12.04 -10.82 10.09
N ALA A 256 12.35 -11.59 9.07
CA ALA A 256 12.03 -13.03 9.03
C ALA A 256 12.56 -13.78 10.26
N LYS A 257 13.63 -13.32 10.91
CA LYS A 257 14.18 -13.90 12.13
C LYS A 257 13.20 -13.86 13.31
N PHE A 258 12.30 -12.90 13.32
CA PHE A 258 11.38 -12.62 14.41
C PHE A 258 9.95 -13.08 14.10
N ASN A 259 9.65 -13.36 12.84
CA ASN A 259 8.29 -13.53 12.35
C ASN A 259 8.13 -14.87 11.63
N ASN A 260 8.32 -15.95 12.35
CA ASN A 260 8.11 -17.35 11.88
C ASN A 260 8.74 -17.64 10.48
N GLY A 261 9.90 -17.05 10.20
CA GLY A 261 10.66 -17.29 8.98
C GLY A 261 10.15 -16.55 7.75
N TYR A 262 9.22 -15.61 7.89
CA TYR A 262 8.80 -14.76 6.78
C TYR A 262 9.05 -13.28 7.05
N SER A 263 9.13 -12.51 5.99
CA SER A 263 9.04 -11.05 6.01
C SER A 263 8.28 -10.57 4.78
N TYR A 264 7.89 -9.33 4.83
CA TYR A 264 7.11 -8.67 3.79
C TYR A 264 7.90 -7.50 3.23
N ASN A 265 7.79 -7.29 1.93
CA ASN A 265 8.26 -6.07 1.29
C ASN A 265 7.35 -5.71 0.11
N MET A 266 6.95 -4.47 0.01
CA MET A 266 6.07 -3.99 -1.03
C MET A 266 6.49 -2.62 -1.55
N MET A 267 6.58 -2.50 -2.86
CA MET A 267 6.67 -1.22 -3.54
C MET A 267 5.32 -0.90 -4.18
N PHE A 268 4.65 0.11 -3.67
CA PHE A 268 3.40 0.60 -4.24
C PHE A 268 3.64 1.89 -5.01
N VAL A 269 3.35 1.89 -6.30
CA VAL A 269 3.64 3.03 -7.16
C VAL A 269 2.48 3.31 -8.11
N GLY A 270 1.84 4.46 -7.95
CA GLY A 270 0.92 4.97 -8.95
C GLY A 270 1.69 5.66 -10.09
N PRO A 271 1.26 5.56 -11.36
CA PRO A 271 1.95 6.25 -12.46
C PRO A 271 2.06 7.76 -12.30
N GLY A 272 1.10 8.41 -11.67
CA GLY A 272 1.19 9.84 -11.37
C GLY A 272 2.41 10.24 -10.54
N TRP A 273 3.05 9.28 -9.85
CA TRP A 273 4.26 9.51 -9.06
C TRP A 273 5.56 9.40 -9.88
N LEU A 274 5.50 8.85 -11.08
CA LEU A 274 6.62 8.72 -12.00
C LEU A 274 6.47 9.59 -13.25
N ASN A 275 5.65 10.63 -13.19
CA ASN A 275 5.41 11.46 -14.35
C ASN A 275 6.47 12.57 -14.52
N LYS A 276 6.61 13.05 -15.75
CA LYS A 276 7.57 14.11 -16.11
C LYS A 276 7.32 15.44 -15.42
N MET A 277 6.12 15.64 -14.88
CA MET A 277 5.75 16.90 -14.24
C MET A 277 6.30 17.01 -12.82
N GLY A 278 6.87 15.93 -12.27
CA GLY A 278 7.55 15.96 -10.98
C GLY A 278 6.64 16.38 -9.83
N ARG A 279 5.75 15.50 -9.41
CA ARG A 279 4.76 15.80 -8.35
C ARG A 279 5.37 16.41 -7.08
N TRP A 280 6.63 16.13 -6.80
CA TRP A 280 7.33 16.56 -5.61
C TRP A 280 8.64 17.29 -5.94
N GLU A 281 8.71 17.97 -7.05
CA GLU A 281 9.93 18.65 -7.52
C GLU A 281 11.13 17.72 -7.75
N ALA A 282 10.90 16.40 -7.74
CA ALA A 282 11.96 15.46 -8.03
C ALA A 282 12.19 15.34 -9.54
N PRO A 283 13.45 15.35 -10.00
CA PRO A 283 13.75 15.17 -11.40
C PRO A 283 13.21 13.84 -11.94
N TYR A 284 12.50 13.89 -13.05
CA TYR A 284 11.84 12.72 -13.65
C TYR A 284 12.81 11.56 -13.91
N GLU A 285 13.98 11.85 -14.47
CA GLU A 285 14.98 10.82 -14.77
C GLU A 285 15.51 10.12 -13.51
N LEU A 286 15.57 10.84 -12.39
CA LEU A 286 15.96 10.25 -11.12
C LEU A 286 14.84 9.39 -10.53
N LEU A 287 13.59 9.77 -10.72
CA LEU A 287 12.43 8.94 -10.32
C LEU A 287 12.40 7.63 -11.11
N LYS A 288 12.61 7.70 -12.41
CA LYS A 288 12.71 6.50 -13.25
C LYS A 288 13.86 5.61 -12.81
N LYS A 289 15.05 6.20 -12.64
CA LYS A 289 16.21 5.46 -12.18
C LYS A 289 15.98 4.79 -10.83
N SER A 290 15.39 5.48 -9.87
CA SER A 290 15.05 4.90 -8.56
C SER A 290 14.10 3.71 -8.69
N TYR A 291 13.13 3.77 -9.59
CA TYR A 291 12.23 2.65 -9.87
C TYR A 291 12.97 1.48 -10.54
N GLU A 292 13.77 1.77 -11.58
CA GLU A 292 14.57 0.76 -12.29
C GLU A 292 15.54 0.03 -11.36
N ASP A 293 16.27 0.79 -10.53
CA ASP A 293 17.21 0.23 -9.54
C ASP A 293 16.48 -0.64 -8.50
N GLY A 294 15.30 -0.21 -8.05
CA GLY A 294 14.46 -0.98 -7.13
C GLY A 294 13.99 -2.30 -7.75
N MET A 295 13.45 -2.27 -8.96
CA MET A 295 13.00 -3.49 -9.65
C MET A 295 14.17 -4.43 -9.96
N LYS A 296 15.31 -3.88 -10.34
CA LYS A 296 16.53 -4.67 -10.53
C LYS A 296 16.96 -5.35 -9.24
N TYR A 297 16.97 -4.65 -8.13
CA TYR A 297 17.38 -5.21 -6.84
C TYR A 297 16.44 -6.33 -6.39
N TYR A 298 15.13 -6.16 -6.51
CA TYR A 298 14.17 -7.23 -6.25
C TYR A 298 14.38 -8.43 -7.17
N GLY A 299 14.61 -8.19 -8.45
CA GLY A 299 14.91 -9.26 -9.42
C GLY A 299 16.19 -10.03 -9.11
N ASP A 300 17.25 -9.34 -8.67
CA ASP A 300 18.51 -9.96 -8.27
C ASP A 300 18.32 -10.80 -6.98
N LEU A 301 17.62 -10.28 -5.97
CA LEU A 301 17.26 -11.03 -4.76
C LEU A 301 16.43 -12.29 -5.07
N LYS A 302 15.50 -12.20 -6.02
CA LYS A 302 14.73 -13.36 -6.50
C LYS A 302 15.63 -14.41 -7.14
N LYS A 303 16.53 -14.01 -8.05
CA LYS A 303 17.48 -14.92 -8.71
C LYS A 303 18.41 -15.61 -7.72
N GLU A 304 18.78 -14.91 -6.65
CA GLU A 304 19.62 -15.45 -5.57
C GLU A 304 18.84 -16.32 -4.56
N GLY A 305 17.55 -16.51 -4.75
CA GLY A 305 16.69 -17.26 -3.83
C GLY A 305 16.49 -16.59 -2.47
N LYS A 306 16.74 -15.28 -2.38
CA LYS A 306 16.62 -14.47 -1.15
C LYS A 306 15.27 -13.78 -1.04
N LEU A 307 14.47 -13.81 -2.10
CA LEU A 307 13.14 -13.22 -2.18
C LEU A 307 12.23 -14.13 -3.01
N THR A 308 11.02 -14.32 -2.55
CA THR A 308 9.93 -14.93 -3.33
C THR A 308 9.03 -13.82 -3.83
N ASP A 309 8.88 -13.75 -5.14
CA ASP A 309 8.01 -12.81 -5.82
C ASP A 309 6.58 -13.36 -5.85
N MET A 310 5.64 -12.56 -5.39
CA MET A 310 4.23 -12.93 -5.25
C MET A 310 3.32 -11.77 -5.65
N THR A 311 2.17 -12.09 -6.24
CA THR A 311 1.06 -11.15 -6.30
C THR A 311 0.44 -10.96 -4.91
N MET A 312 -0.43 -9.97 -4.74
CA MET A 312 -1.08 -9.74 -3.44
C MET A 312 -1.91 -10.94 -2.99
N ALA A 313 -2.64 -11.56 -3.89
CA ALA A 313 -3.44 -12.75 -3.57
C ALA A 313 -2.57 -13.97 -3.21
N GLU A 314 -1.47 -14.20 -3.94
CA GLU A 314 -0.50 -15.26 -3.63
C GLU A 314 0.14 -15.01 -2.25
N PHE A 315 0.48 -13.75 -1.95
CA PHE A 315 1.01 -13.39 -0.64
C PHE A 315 -0.01 -13.61 0.48
N ALA A 316 -1.28 -13.27 0.27
CA ALA A 316 -2.31 -13.51 1.26
C ALA A 316 -2.48 -15.00 1.59
N ASP A 317 -2.45 -15.87 0.57
CA ASP A 317 -2.49 -17.32 0.76
C ASP A 317 -1.25 -17.82 1.53
N TYR A 318 -0.07 -17.33 1.15
CA TYR A 318 1.17 -17.66 1.86
C TYR A 318 1.15 -17.20 3.33
N TYR A 319 0.71 -15.97 3.57
CA TYR A 319 0.62 -15.40 4.92
C TYR A 319 -0.28 -16.23 5.83
N ARG A 320 -1.48 -16.61 5.34
CA ARG A 320 -2.43 -17.43 6.10
C ARG A 320 -1.91 -18.83 6.44
N GLN A 321 -1.01 -19.37 5.63
CA GLN A 321 -0.38 -20.66 5.91
C GLN A 321 0.71 -20.55 7.01
N LYS A 322 1.31 -19.38 7.16
CA LYS A 322 2.42 -19.13 8.10
C LYS A 322 1.96 -18.56 9.43
N LYS A 323 0.89 -17.78 9.44
CA LYS A 323 0.46 -17.04 10.62
C LYS A 323 -0.46 -17.83 11.49
N THR A 324 -0.17 -17.83 12.78
CA THR A 324 -1.14 -18.20 13.83
C THR A 324 -1.68 -16.93 14.49
N TYR A 325 -2.88 -17.00 15.07
CA TYR A 325 -3.53 -15.81 15.65
C TYR A 325 -2.79 -15.24 16.86
N THR A 326 -2.03 -16.06 17.57
CA THR A 326 -1.37 -15.66 18.82
C THR A 326 0.10 -15.33 18.68
N GLU A 327 0.68 -15.56 17.50
CA GLU A 327 2.09 -15.21 17.27
C GLU A 327 2.24 -13.71 17.11
N PRO A 328 3.19 -13.09 17.83
CA PRO A 328 3.46 -11.66 17.67
C PRO A 328 4.20 -11.39 16.37
N GLU A 329 4.02 -10.17 15.89
CA GLU A 329 4.86 -9.56 14.87
C GLU A 329 5.90 -8.65 15.54
N CYS A 330 7.16 -8.86 15.18
CA CYS A 330 8.27 -8.08 15.73
C CYS A 330 9.10 -7.42 14.63
N ALA A 331 9.61 -6.22 14.91
CA ALA A 331 10.55 -5.55 14.01
C ALA A 331 11.67 -4.88 14.80
N LEU A 332 12.91 -5.26 14.50
CA LEU A 332 14.09 -4.54 14.96
C LEU A 332 14.59 -3.66 13.81
N TRP A 333 14.57 -2.35 14.02
CA TRP A 333 14.92 -1.37 13.01
C TRP A 333 16.14 -0.56 13.42
N ARG A 334 17.07 -0.35 12.49
CA ARG A 334 18.27 0.46 12.67
C ARG A 334 18.17 1.71 11.82
N ASP A 335 18.85 2.77 12.25
CA ASP A 335 18.97 3.99 11.48
C ASP A 335 19.80 3.76 10.22
N ILE A 336 19.11 3.67 9.08
CA ILE A 336 19.72 3.55 7.76
C ILE A 336 19.79 4.88 7.03
N LEU A 337 19.20 5.93 7.58
CA LEU A 337 19.15 7.25 6.95
C LEU A 337 20.35 8.09 7.33
N TYR A 338 20.68 8.13 8.62
CA TYR A 338 21.78 8.95 9.15
C TYR A 338 22.95 8.12 9.66
N GLY A 339 22.80 6.81 9.76
CA GLY A 339 23.85 5.90 10.24
C GLY A 339 24.17 6.05 11.72
N SER A 340 23.24 6.53 12.52
CA SER A 340 23.41 6.62 13.98
C SER A 340 23.19 5.24 14.65
N ASP A 341 23.56 5.15 15.94
CA ASP A 341 23.34 3.95 16.75
C ASP A 341 21.89 3.76 17.19
N LYS A 342 20.99 4.63 16.76
CA LYS A 342 19.57 4.57 17.11
C LYS A 342 18.91 3.32 16.57
N GLN A 343 18.16 2.64 17.40
CA GLN A 343 17.39 1.46 17.04
C GLN A 343 16.01 1.51 17.66
N LEU A 344 15.04 0.91 16.96
CA LEU A 344 13.70 0.69 17.46
C LEU A 344 13.37 -0.80 17.44
N PHE A 345 12.73 -1.25 18.49
CA PHE A 345 12.10 -2.56 18.53
C PHE A 345 10.59 -2.39 18.64
N TRP A 346 9.87 -2.92 17.65
CA TRP A 346 8.42 -2.98 17.63
C TRP A 346 7.94 -4.38 17.96
N TYR A 347 6.87 -4.44 18.73
CA TYR A 347 6.14 -5.65 19.06
C TYR A 347 4.65 -5.40 18.83
N CYS A 348 3.94 -6.33 18.21
CA CYS A 348 2.50 -6.28 18.02
C CYS A 348 1.90 -7.68 18.12
N ASP A 349 0.88 -7.84 18.94
CA ASP A 349 0.01 -9.01 19.02
C ASP A 349 -1.46 -8.56 19.02
N PRO A 350 -2.46 -9.47 19.12
CA PRO A 350 -3.87 -9.09 19.16
C PRO A 350 -4.27 -8.21 20.34
N PHE A 351 -3.44 -8.14 21.38
CA PHE A 351 -3.78 -7.49 22.64
C PHE A 351 -3.01 -6.19 22.88
N MET A 352 -1.82 -6.08 22.29
CA MET A 352 -0.98 -4.90 22.51
C MET A 352 -0.04 -4.61 21.34
N ARG A 353 0.34 -3.36 21.23
CA ARG A 353 1.43 -2.88 20.38
C ARG A 353 2.38 -2.04 21.22
N ALA A 354 3.67 -2.33 21.15
CA ALA A 354 4.70 -1.63 21.90
C ALA A 354 5.87 -1.25 21.02
N CYS A 355 6.52 -0.13 21.36
CA CYS A 355 7.75 0.30 20.73
C CYS A 355 8.80 0.64 21.80
N VAL A 356 10.01 0.14 21.62
CA VAL A 356 11.15 0.46 22.46
C VAL A 356 12.21 1.17 21.64
N ASN A 357 12.55 2.40 22.04
CA ASN A 357 13.67 3.15 21.48
C ASN A 357 14.91 2.94 22.34
N THR A 358 15.99 2.42 21.77
CA THR A 358 17.17 1.98 22.52
C THR A 358 18.22 3.06 22.74
N VAL A 359 18.11 4.22 22.10
CA VAL A 359 19.11 5.32 22.21
C VAL A 359 18.68 6.42 23.15
N SER A 360 17.41 6.65 23.34
CA SER A 360 16.90 7.59 24.33
C SER A 360 16.26 6.83 25.48
N TYR A 361 16.56 7.24 26.70
CA TYR A 361 15.96 6.74 27.94
C TYR A 361 14.52 6.27 27.71
N THR A 362 14.27 5.03 28.01
CA THR A 362 13.05 4.27 27.81
C THR A 362 11.77 5.07 28.00
N HIS A 363 11.14 5.48 26.91
CA HIS A 363 9.71 5.77 26.93
C HIS A 363 8.98 4.57 26.29
N LEU A 364 8.40 3.75 27.13
CA LEU A 364 7.41 2.77 26.70
C LEU A 364 6.14 3.55 26.33
N THR A 365 5.92 3.80 25.07
CA THR A 365 4.60 4.22 24.60
C THR A 365 3.77 2.96 24.40
N LEU A 366 2.91 2.68 25.35
CA LEU A 366 1.86 1.70 25.21
C LEU A 366 0.66 2.38 24.54
N PRO A 367 0.33 2.10 23.29
CA PRO A 367 -0.98 2.46 22.80
C PRO A 367 -1.97 1.54 23.50
N THR A 368 -2.84 2.10 24.32
CA THR A 368 -3.99 1.41 24.84
C THR A 368 -4.93 1.10 23.69
N THR A 369 -4.93 -0.12 23.21
CA THR A 369 -6.07 -0.63 22.46
C THR A 369 -7.17 -0.89 23.47
N SER A 370 -8.08 0.06 23.64
CA SER A 370 -9.35 -0.23 24.29
C SER A 370 -10.13 -1.13 23.34
N ARG A 371 -10.37 -2.36 23.77
CA ARG A 371 -11.40 -3.21 23.18
C ARG A 371 -12.78 -2.64 23.49
#